data_277fc89dd1bb4aeaaaf30037be78732e
#
_entry.id   277fc89dd1bb4aeaaaf30037be78732e
#
_cell.length_a   1.000
_cell.length_b   1.000
_cell.length_c   1.000
_cell.angle_alpha   90.00
_cell.angle_beta   90.00
_cell.angle_gamma   90.00
#
_symmetry.space_group_name_H-M   'P 1'
#
loop_
_entity.id
_entity.type
_entity.pdbx_description
1 polymer ?
#
loop_
_entity_poly.entity_id
_entity_poly.type
_entity_poly.pdbx_seq_one_letter_code
_entity_poly.pdbx_strand_id
1 'polypeptide(L)'
;RGLGDVYKRQAKALAQETPVIFLDEPTAFLDFPSKVEIMQLLHHLSRSTNKTIFLSTHDLELALQIADKIWLMDKANGVTIGTPEDLSIDGCLSNFFSRKGIVFDMETGLFRIDNEFEKEVRLVGHGNKYAMVRKALQRNGILASRRVESDFYIETGDMTTSGYIIHPVAGRTIKVDTIEELLEQVTAILASV
;
A
#
# COMPACT_ATOMS: atom_id res chain seq x y z
N ARG A 1 8.65 14.84 -26.17
CA ARG A 1 7.18 14.60 -26.25
C ARG A 1 6.61 15.12 -24.95
N GLY A 2 5.96 16.30 -24.98
CA GLY A 2 5.55 17.00 -23.77
C GLY A 2 4.19 16.50 -23.23
N LEU A 3 3.91 16.79 -21.94
CA LEU A 3 2.63 16.55 -21.27
C LEU A 3 1.43 16.94 -22.16
N GLY A 4 1.53 18.04 -22.92
CA GLY A 4 0.48 18.51 -23.84
C GLY A 4 0.07 17.51 -24.93
N ASP A 5 0.96 16.61 -25.35
CA ASP A 5 0.63 15.62 -26.37
C ASP A 5 -0.15 14.43 -25.79
N VAL A 6 0.07 14.10 -24.53
CA VAL A 6 -0.67 13.05 -23.82
C VAL A 6 -2.11 13.53 -23.60
N TYR A 7 -2.30 14.73 -23.08
CA TYR A 7 -3.63 15.32 -22.87
C TYR A 7 -4.41 15.49 -24.18
N LYS A 8 -3.75 15.90 -25.27
CA LYS A 8 -4.40 16.00 -26.59
C LYS A 8 -4.89 14.66 -27.13
N ARG A 9 -4.12 13.58 -26.93
CA ARG A 9 -4.54 12.24 -27.36
C ARG A 9 -5.71 11.72 -26.54
N GLN A 10 -5.66 11.92 -25.22
CA GLN A 10 -6.76 11.57 -24.32
C GLN A 10 -8.03 12.37 -24.67
N ALA A 11 -7.91 13.69 -24.84
CA ALA A 11 -9.04 14.54 -25.25
C ALA A 11 -9.62 14.10 -26.61
N LYS A 12 -8.79 13.67 -27.56
CA LYS A 12 -9.25 13.14 -28.84
C LYS A 12 -10.00 11.82 -28.70
N ALA A 13 -9.51 10.91 -27.86
CA ALA A 13 -10.21 9.64 -27.57
C ALA A 13 -11.55 9.89 -26.87
N LEU A 14 -11.58 10.86 -25.95
CA LEU A 14 -12.79 11.25 -25.22
C LEU A 14 -13.81 11.96 -26.12
N ALA A 15 -13.36 12.69 -27.13
CA ALA A 15 -14.23 13.36 -28.11
C ALA A 15 -14.88 12.42 -29.13
N GLN A 16 -14.44 11.14 -29.17
CA GLN A 16 -15.11 10.12 -29.99
C GLN A 16 -16.39 9.67 -29.29
N GLU A 17 -17.50 9.64 -30.01
CA GLU A 17 -18.80 9.18 -29.48
C GLU A 17 -18.92 7.64 -29.42
N THR A 18 -17.81 6.97 -29.07
CA THR A 18 -17.79 5.50 -28.92
C THR A 18 -18.29 5.08 -27.54
N PRO A 19 -19.05 3.98 -27.45
CA PRO A 19 -19.53 3.48 -26.14
C PRO A 19 -18.40 2.91 -25.27
N VAL A 20 -17.28 2.52 -25.88
CA VAL A 20 -16.09 1.99 -25.19
C VAL A 20 -14.86 2.78 -25.58
N ILE A 21 -14.05 3.12 -24.59
CA ILE A 21 -12.77 3.83 -24.74
C ILE A 21 -11.67 2.95 -24.16
N PHE A 22 -10.62 2.71 -24.97
CA PHE A 22 -9.42 2.00 -24.53
C PHE A 22 -8.28 2.99 -24.37
N LEU A 23 -7.62 2.96 -23.22
CA LEU A 23 -6.47 3.80 -22.89
C LEU A 23 -5.31 2.89 -22.44
N ASP A 24 -4.18 3.06 -23.10
CA ASP A 24 -2.96 2.36 -22.73
C ASP A 24 -2.09 3.27 -21.86
N GLU A 25 -1.93 2.90 -20.61
CA GLU A 25 -1.17 3.60 -19.57
C GLU A 25 -1.41 5.13 -19.53
N PRO A 26 -2.67 5.58 -19.38
CA PRO A 26 -2.98 7.01 -19.49
C PRO A 26 -2.31 7.88 -18.43
N THR A 27 -1.83 7.28 -17.34
CA THR A 27 -1.16 7.95 -16.23
C THR A 27 0.37 7.84 -16.28
N ALA A 28 0.93 7.19 -17.30
CA ALA A 28 2.38 7.07 -17.45
C ALA A 28 3.07 8.44 -17.49
N PHE A 29 4.21 8.55 -16.79
CA PHE A 29 5.05 9.77 -16.72
C PHE A 29 4.40 10.98 -16.03
N LEU A 30 3.26 10.81 -15.35
CA LEU A 30 2.65 11.84 -14.54
C LEU A 30 3.14 11.74 -13.08
N ASP A 31 3.17 12.87 -12.39
CA ASP A 31 3.30 12.90 -10.95
C ASP A 31 2.03 12.37 -10.25
N PHE A 32 2.13 12.03 -8.98
CA PHE A 32 1.01 11.40 -8.27
C PHE A 32 -0.27 12.26 -8.26
N PRO A 33 -0.25 13.58 -7.99
CA PRO A 33 -1.45 14.40 -8.09
C PRO A 33 -2.11 14.36 -9.46
N SER A 34 -1.33 14.51 -10.54
CA SER A 34 -1.84 14.45 -11.91
C SER A 34 -2.42 13.09 -12.28
N LYS A 35 -1.84 11.99 -11.77
CA LYS A 35 -2.41 10.65 -11.93
C LYS A 35 -3.79 10.55 -11.29
N VAL A 36 -3.93 11.03 -10.07
CA VAL A 36 -5.21 11.03 -9.34
C VAL A 36 -6.26 11.85 -10.10
N GLU A 37 -5.90 13.05 -10.57
CA GLU A 37 -6.81 13.91 -11.35
C GLU A 37 -7.31 13.22 -12.63
N ILE A 38 -6.42 12.59 -13.39
CA ILE A 38 -6.80 11.85 -14.61
C ILE A 38 -7.70 10.67 -14.29
N MET A 39 -7.37 9.87 -13.27
CA MET A 39 -8.18 8.72 -12.89
C MET A 39 -9.58 9.14 -12.41
N GLN A 40 -9.67 10.21 -11.62
CA GLN A 40 -10.96 10.76 -11.17
C GLN A 40 -11.77 11.30 -12.35
N LEU A 41 -11.12 11.98 -13.30
CA LEU A 41 -11.78 12.49 -14.52
C LEU A 41 -12.35 11.34 -15.34
N LEU A 42 -11.58 10.26 -15.56
CA LEU A 42 -12.02 9.10 -16.31
C LEU A 42 -13.19 8.39 -15.61
N HIS A 43 -13.10 8.22 -14.30
CA HIS A 43 -14.18 7.65 -13.49
C HIS A 43 -15.46 8.51 -13.57
N HIS A 44 -15.36 9.83 -13.41
CA HIS A 44 -16.49 10.73 -13.55
C HIS A 44 -17.10 10.66 -14.95
N LEU A 45 -16.27 10.63 -15.98
CA LEU A 45 -16.71 10.55 -17.37
C LEU A 45 -17.48 9.25 -17.63
N SER A 46 -16.99 8.11 -17.16
CA SER A 46 -17.69 6.82 -17.31
C SER A 46 -19.10 6.88 -16.72
N ARG A 47 -19.26 7.50 -15.55
CA ARG A 47 -20.55 7.66 -14.85
C ARG A 47 -21.49 8.65 -15.54
N SER A 48 -20.95 9.79 -15.98
CA SER A 48 -21.77 10.88 -16.56
C SER A 48 -22.20 10.62 -18.00
N THR A 49 -21.45 9.83 -18.77
CA THR A 49 -21.71 9.59 -20.20
C THR A 49 -22.13 8.15 -20.51
N ASN A 50 -22.28 7.29 -19.49
CA ASN A 50 -22.58 5.86 -19.64
C ASN A 50 -21.63 5.13 -20.61
N LYS A 51 -20.35 5.54 -20.60
CA LYS A 51 -19.29 4.92 -21.41
C LYS A 51 -18.50 3.93 -20.57
N THR A 52 -18.08 2.84 -21.18
CA THR A 52 -17.10 1.93 -20.59
C THR A 52 -15.71 2.42 -20.91
N ILE A 53 -14.91 2.68 -19.85
CA ILE A 53 -13.50 3.04 -20.00
C ILE A 53 -12.65 1.85 -19.54
N PHE A 54 -11.86 1.33 -20.47
CA PHE A 54 -10.92 0.26 -20.23
C PHE A 54 -9.50 0.83 -20.33
N LEU A 55 -8.70 0.66 -19.29
CA LEU A 55 -7.34 1.17 -19.28
C LEU A 55 -6.34 0.13 -18.75
N SER A 56 -5.13 0.15 -19.31
CA SER A 56 -3.99 -0.54 -18.71
C SER A 56 -3.30 0.39 -17.72
N THR A 57 -2.79 -0.14 -16.60
CA THR A 57 -2.03 0.64 -15.63
C THR A 57 -1.08 -0.24 -14.82
N HIS A 58 0.02 0.35 -14.40
CA HIS A 58 0.92 -0.20 -13.39
C HIS A 58 0.63 0.38 -11.99
N ASP A 59 -0.26 1.35 -11.88
CA ASP A 59 -0.65 1.99 -10.62
C ASP A 59 -1.75 1.20 -9.92
N LEU A 60 -1.33 0.12 -9.29
CA LEU A 60 -2.23 -0.82 -8.67
C LEU A 60 -3.05 -0.20 -7.52
N GLU A 61 -2.42 0.63 -6.69
CA GLU A 61 -3.11 1.30 -5.58
C GLU A 61 -4.23 2.23 -6.07
N LEU A 62 -4.00 2.97 -7.15
CA LEU A 62 -5.04 3.80 -7.76
C LEU A 62 -6.13 2.95 -8.44
N ALA A 63 -5.75 1.87 -9.09
CA ALA A 63 -6.72 0.95 -9.69
C ALA A 63 -7.65 0.35 -8.63
N LEU A 64 -7.12 -0.10 -7.50
CA LEU A 64 -7.92 -0.65 -6.39
C LEU A 64 -8.89 0.37 -5.77
N GLN A 65 -8.55 1.66 -5.81
CA GLN A 65 -9.39 2.70 -5.22
C GLN A 65 -10.48 3.22 -6.16
N ILE A 66 -10.31 3.10 -7.48
CA ILE A 66 -11.15 3.83 -8.45
C ILE A 66 -11.87 2.90 -9.43
N ALA A 67 -11.29 1.74 -9.75
CA ALA A 67 -11.87 0.86 -10.76
C ALA A 67 -13.11 0.12 -10.25
N ASP A 68 -14.15 0.05 -11.09
CA ASP A 68 -15.32 -0.79 -10.82
C ASP A 68 -14.99 -2.29 -10.97
N LYS A 69 -14.07 -2.62 -11.88
CA LYS A 69 -13.57 -3.98 -12.12
C LYS A 69 -12.10 -3.97 -12.51
N ILE A 70 -11.38 -4.98 -12.08
CA ILE A 70 -9.97 -5.22 -12.41
C ILE A 70 -9.84 -6.52 -13.19
N TRP A 71 -8.98 -6.48 -14.19
CA TRP A 71 -8.57 -7.63 -14.97
C TRP A 71 -7.10 -7.93 -14.64
N LEU A 72 -6.86 -9.03 -13.95
CA LEU A 72 -5.52 -9.53 -13.67
C LEU A 72 -5.12 -10.48 -14.81
N MET A 73 -4.09 -10.13 -15.57
CA MET A 73 -3.59 -10.95 -16.67
C MET A 73 -2.30 -11.65 -16.28
N ASP A 74 -2.33 -12.96 -16.20
CA ASP A 74 -1.18 -13.82 -15.91
C ASP A 74 -0.96 -14.82 -17.04
N LYS A 75 0.30 -15.01 -17.48
CA LYS A 75 0.64 -15.98 -18.52
C LYS A 75 0.31 -17.41 -18.12
N ALA A 76 0.38 -17.75 -16.84
CA ALA A 76 0.13 -19.09 -16.34
C ALA A 76 -1.35 -19.38 -16.08
N ASN A 77 -2.09 -18.39 -15.58
CA ASN A 77 -3.46 -18.54 -15.09
C ASN A 77 -4.52 -17.87 -15.98
N GLY A 78 -4.09 -17.21 -17.06
CA GLY A 78 -5.01 -16.49 -17.95
C GLY A 78 -5.47 -15.16 -17.38
N VAL A 79 -6.78 -14.88 -17.48
CA VAL A 79 -7.38 -13.61 -17.04
C VAL A 79 -8.36 -13.88 -15.92
N THR A 80 -8.15 -13.21 -14.78
CA THR A 80 -9.08 -13.19 -13.65
C THR A 80 -9.74 -11.82 -13.57
N ILE A 81 -11.06 -11.79 -13.45
CA ILE A 81 -11.86 -10.56 -13.46
C ILE A 81 -12.70 -10.49 -12.21
N GLY A 82 -12.68 -9.35 -11.52
CA GLY A 82 -13.51 -9.12 -10.33
C GLY A 82 -13.55 -7.66 -9.92
N THR A 83 -14.35 -7.36 -8.89
CA THR A 83 -14.22 -6.09 -8.17
C THR A 83 -12.91 -6.09 -7.38
N PRO A 84 -12.34 -4.92 -7.07
CA PRO A 84 -11.16 -4.85 -6.21
C PRO A 84 -11.33 -5.62 -4.90
N GLU A 85 -12.50 -5.51 -4.28
CA GLU A 85 -12.84 -6.13 -3.01
C GLU A 85 -12.89 -7.66 -3.12
N ASP A 86 -13.59 -8.21 -4.12
CA ASP A 86 -13.70 -9.66 -4.33
C ASP A 86 -12.32 -10.27 -4.59
N LEU A 87 -11.53 -9.66 -5.50
CA LEU A 87 -10.16 -10.11 -5.80
C LEU A 87 -9.23 -10.07 -4.58
N SER A 88 -9.49 -9.15 -3.66
CA SER A 88 -8.76 -9.07 -2.38
C SER A 88 -9.17 -10.20 -1.44
N ILE A 89 -10.48 -10.38 -1.22
CA ILE A 89 -11.03 -11.37 -0.28
C ILE A 89 -10.72 -12.81 -0.74
N ASP A 90 -10.85 -13.07 -2.02
CA ASP A 90 -10.55 -14.39 -2.61
C ASP A 90 -9.05 -14.72 -2.67
N GLY A 91 -8.20 -13.78 -2.25
CA GLY A 91 -6.75 -13.94 -2.27
C GLY A 91 -6.13 -13.89 -3.68
N CYS A 92 -6.89 -13.55 -4.70
CA CYS A 92 -6.41 -13.47 -6.09
C CYS A 92 -5.27 -12.45 -6.23
N LEU A 93 -5.39 -11.28 -5.57
CA LEU A 93 -4.33 -10.27 -5.56
C LEU A 93 -3.07 -10.79 -4.88
N SER A 94 -3.20 -11.41 -3.71
CA SER A 94 -2.06 -11.99 -2.99
C SER A 94 -1.34 -13.04 -3.83
N ASN A 95 -2.09 -13.95 -4.47
CA ASN A 95 -1.52 -15.01 -5.31
C ASN A 95 -0.84 -14.46 -6.58
N PHE A 96 -1.43 -13.42 -7.18
CA PHE A 96 -0.88 -12.80 -8.39
C PHE A 96 0.47 -12.13 -8.14
N PHE A 97 0.63 -11.49 -6.95
CA PHE A 97 1.82 -10.73 -6.61
C PHE A 97 2.84 -11.49 -5.75
N SER A 98 2.45 -12.57 -5.06
CA SER A 98 3.33 -13.34 -4.16
C SER A 98 4.62 -13.84 -4.84
N ARG A 99 4.54 -14.21 -6.11
CA ARG A 99 5.69 -14.66 -6.91
C ARG A 99 6.74 -13.58 -7.14
N LYS A 100 6.45 -12.33 -6.82
CA LYS A 100 7.34 -11.17 -7.00
C LYS A 100 7.88 -10.63 -5.68
N GLY A 101 7.71 -11.36 -4.57
CA GLY A 101 8.10 -10.86 -3.25
C GLY A 101 7.22 -9.70 -2.76
N ILE A 102 5.96 -9.66 -3.22
CA ILE A 102 4.99 -8.64 -2.84
C ILE A 102 3.80 -9.35 -2.17
N VAL A 103 3.40 -8.88 -1.00
CA VAL A 103 2.26 -9.40 -0.26
C VAL A 103 1.17 -8.34 -0.18
N PHE A 104 -0.06 -8.75 -0.44
CA PHE A 104 -1.22 -7.91 -0.18
C PHE A 104 -1.64 -8.06 1.28
N ASP A 105 -1.58 -6.98 2.04
CA ASP A 105 -1.98 -6.95 3.45
C ASP A 105 -3.49 -6.69 3.56
N MET A 106 -4.24 -7.72 3.92
CA MET A 106 -5.69 -7.68 4.05
C MET A 106 -6.18 -6.73 5.16
N GLU A 107 -5.37 -6.46 6.18
CA GLU A 107 -5.75 -5.53 7.26
C GLU A 107 -5.70 -4.07 6.81
N THR A 108 -4.76 -3.75 5.94
CA THR A 108 -4.52 -2.37 5.46
C THR A 108 -5.05 -2.12 4.05
N GLY A 109 -5.33 -3.19 3.28
CA GLY A 109 -5.68 -3.10 1.86
C GLY A 109 -4.53 -2.62 0.97
N LEU A 110 -3.28 -2.68 1.44
CA LEU A 110 -2.10 -2.18 0.76
C LEU A 110 -1.13 -3.30 0.39
N PHE A 111 -0.36 -3.07 -0.65
CA PHE A 111 0.77 -3.93 -0.98
C PHE A 111 1.97 -3.60 -0.11
N ARG A 112 2.66 -4.64 0.33
CA ARG A 112 3.94 -4.52 1.02
C ARG A 112 4.97 -5.46 0.40
N ILE A 113 6.23 -5.11 0.57
CA ILE A 113 7.34 -6.01 0.25
C ILE A 113 7.31 -7.17 1.25
N ASP A 114 7.44 -8.38 0.77
CA ASP A 114 7.61 -9.56 1.61
C ASP A 114 9.03 -9.55 2.18
N ASN A 115 9.16 -8.99 3.36
CA ASN A 115 10.43 -8.95 4.06
C ASN A 115 10.57 -10.24 4.87
N GLU A 116 11.68 -10.94 4.71
CA GLU A 116 12.11 -11.93 5.69
C GLU A 116 12.46 -11.18 6.98
N PHE A 117 11.73 -11.47 8.05
CA PHE A 117 11.98 -10.86 9.34
C PHE A 117 12.96 -11.74 10.11
N GLU A 118 14.11 -11.18 10.44
CA GLU A 118 15.12 -11.87 11.26
C GLU A 118 14.86 -11.72 12.76
N LYS A 119 14.11 -10.69 13.14
CA LYS A 119 13.88 -10.30 14.54
C LYS A 119 12.41 -9.98 14.75
N GLU A 120 11.96 -10.19 15.96
CA GLU A 120 10.57 -9.95 16.35
C GLU A 120 10.50 -9.09 17.61
N VAL A 121 9.48 -8.24 17.68
CA VAL A 121 9.18 -7.42 18.85
C VAL A 121 7.68 -7.32 19.06
N ARG A 122 7.24 -7.43 20.30
CA ARG A 122 5.85 -7.19 20.64
C ARG A 122 5.56 -5.69 20.60
N LEU A 123 4.57 -5.30 19.82
CA LEU A 123 4.15 -3.89 19.69
C LEU A 123 2.77 -3.71 20.30
N VAL A 124 2.66 -2.86 21.31
CA VAL A 124 1.43 -2.57 22.05
C VAL A 124 0.95 -1.16 21.72
N GLY A 125 -0.34 -1.04 21.48
CA GLY A 125 -0.97 0.26 21.15
C GLY A 125 -2.00 0.13 20.03
N HIS A 126 -2.47 1.25 19.51
CA HIS A 126 -3.47 1.31 18.44
C HIS A 126 -3.38 2.64 17.67
N GLY A 127 -4.15 2.74 16.58
CA GLY A 127 -4.24 3.95 15.76
C GLY A 127 -2.98 4.25 14.94
N ASN A 128 -2.85 5.51 14.53
CA ASN A 128 -1.82 5.94 13.58
C ASN A 128 -0.39 5.76 14.11
N LYS A 129 -0.15 6.02 15.40
CA LYS A 129 1.19 5.82 15.99
C LYS A 129 1.63 4.37 15.90
N TYR A 130 0.74 3.45 16.26
CA TYR A 130 1.00 2.01 16.12
C TYR A 130 1.33 1.64 14.67
N ALA A 131 0.52 2.09 13.71
CA ALA A 131 0.73 1.80 12.30
C ALA A 131 2.08 2.33 11.78
N MET A 132 2.46 3.56 12.17
CA MET A 132 3.72 4.17 11.76
C MET A 132 4.95 3.48 12.37
N VAL A 133 4.90 3.15 13.67
CA VAL A 133 5.97 2.39 14.33
C VAL A 133 6.10 1.00 13.72
N ARG A 134 4.99 0.28 13.53
CA ARG A 134 4.98 -1.03 12.85
C ARG A 134 5.64 -0.95 11.48
N LYS A 135 5.26 0.04 10.66
CA LYS A 135 5.85 0.25 9.33
C LYS A 135 7.35 0.55 9.39
N ALA A 136 7.77 1.36 10.35
CA ALA A 136 9.17 1.70 10.54
C ALA A 136 10.02 0.48 10.94
N LEU A 137 9.54 -0.33 11.87
CA LEU A 137 10.22 -1.57 12.30
C LEU A 137 10.26 -2.61 11.16
N GLN A 138 9.17 -2.82 10.44
CA GLN A 138 9.11 -3.72 9.28
C GLN A 138 10.12 -3.33 8.19
N ARG A 139 10.28 -2.03 7.92
CA ARG A 139 11.29 -1.52 6.97
C ARG A 139 12.72 -1.85 7.41
N ASN A 140 12.94 -2.06 8.70
CA ASN A 140 14.24 -2.44 9.28
C ASN A 140 14.34 -3.96 9.56
N GLY A 141 13.53 -4.78 8.91
CA GLY A 141 13.60 -6.25 9.05
C GLY A 141 13.09 -6.80 10.39
N ILE A 142 12.32 -6.01 11.13
CA ILE A 142 11.80 -6.38 12.45
C ILE A 142 10.29 -6.60 12.36
N LEU A 143 9.84 -7.82 12.65
CA LEU A 143 8.41 -8.14 12.76
C LEU A 143 7.86 -7.51 14.04
N ALA A 144 6.94 -6.57 13.89
CA ALA A 144 6.30 -5.90 15.00
C ALA A 144 4.79 -6.16 14.99
N SER A 145 4.28 -6.84 16.02
CA SER A 145 2.86 -7.20 16.11
C SER A 145 2.43 -7.35 17.58
N ARG A 146 1.13 -7.17 17.82
CA ARG A 146 0.51 -7.48 19.12
C ARG A 146 0.52 -8.98 19.43
N ARG A 147 0.62 -9.82 18.38
CA ARG A 147 0.58 -11.29 18.49
C ARG A 147 1.96 -11.90 18.77
N VAL A 148 3.02 -11.11 18.69
CA VAL A 148 4.37 -11.57 19.05
C VAL A 148 4.41 -11.75 20.56
N GLU A 149 4.74 -12.96 21.00
CA GLU A 149 4.97 -13.28 22.41
C GLU A 149 6.43 -13.00 22.74
N SER A 150 6.69 -11.85 23.34
CA SER A 150 8.04 -11.41 23.72
C SER A 150 7.95 -10.54 24.96
N ASP A 151 8.89 -10.74 25.88
CA ASP A 151 9.10 -9.86 27.02
C ASP A 151 9.72 -8.51 26.61
N PHE A 152 10.33 -8.47 25.43
CA PHE A 152 10.74 -7.22 24.79
C PHE A 152 9.55 -6.63 24.04
N TYR A 153 9.05 -5.49 24.52
CA TYR A 153 7.90 -4.86 23.88
C TYR A 153 8.02 -3.33 23.82
N ILE A 154 7.27 -2.75 22.92
CA ILE A 154 7.19 -1.31 22.67
C ILE A 154 5.75 -0.86 22.85
N GLU A 155 5.55 0.21 23.60
CA GLU A 155 4.26 0.88 23.75
C GLU A 155 4.25 2.17 22.92
N THR A 156 3.24 2.32 22.07
CA THR A 156 3.08 3.50 21.23
C THR A 156 2.22 4.59 21.88
N GLY A 157 1.58 4.27 23.01
CA GLY A 157 0.59 5.18 23.61
C GLY A 157 -0.62 5.46 22.70
N ASP A 158 -1.39 6.45 23.09
CA ASP A 158 -2.47 7.02 22.29
C ASP A 158 -2.04 8.36 21.64
N MET A 159 -2.96 9.03 20.96
CA MET A 159 -2.70 10.33 20.31
C MET A 159 -2.41 11.46 21.30
N THR A 160 -2.76 11.30 22.56
CA THR A 160 -2.56 12.30 23.63
C THR A 160 -1.24 12.09 24.36
N THR A 161 -0.67 10.89 24.30
CA THR A 161 0.58 10.54 24.96
C THR A 161 1.77 10.96 24.11
N SER A 162 2.69 11.75 24.64
CA SER A 162 3.92 12.10 23.94
C SER A 162 4.92 10.94 23.96
N GLY A 163 5.56 10.69 22.80
CA GLY A 163 6.66 9.74 22.66
C GLY A 163 6.22 8.26 22.62
N TYR A 164 7.21 7.40 22.82
CA TYR A 164 7.14 5.94 22.79
C TYR A 164 7.90 5.37 23.99
N ILE A 165 7.53 4.18 24.43
CA ILE A 165 8.15 3.53 25.58
C ILE A 165 8.66 2.16 25.15
N ILE A 166 9.95 1.92 25.36
CA ILE A 166 10.61 0.65 25.06
C ILE A 166 10.85 -0.08 26.37
N HIS A 167 10.38 -1.33 26.44
CA HIS A 167 10.56 -2.23 27.58
C HIS A 167 11.50 -3.37 27.18
N PRO A 168 12.80 -3.26 27.42
CA PRO A 168 13.75 -4.34 27.15
C PRO A 168 13.55 -5.50 28.14
N VAL A 169 13.94 -6.70 27.73
CA VAL A 169 13.88 -7.92 28.60
C VAL A 169 14.67 -7.71 29.89
N ALA A 170 15.79 -7.03 29.81
CA ALA A 170 16.63 -6.66 30.95
C ALA A 170 16.98 -5.17 30.89
N GLY A 171 16.97 -4.52 32.05
CA GLY A 171 17.31 -3.12 32.14
C GLY A 171 16.15 -2.21 32.49
N ARG A 172 16.34 -0.91 32.26
CA ARG A 172 15.32 0.11 32.55
C ARG A 172 14.51 0.42 31.31
N THR A 173 13.24 0.74 31.50
CA THR A 173 12.37 1.32 30.49
C THR A 173 12.98 2.57 29.87
N ILE A 174 12.98 2.64 28.56
CA ILE A 174 13.54 3.76 27.78
C ILE A 174 12.38 4.54 27.17
N LYS A 175 12.38 5.83 27.40
CA LYS A 175 11.41 6.76 26.81
C LYS A 175 12.08 7.53 25.66
N VAL A 176 11.41 7.57 24.51
CA VAL A 176 11.90 8.27 23.31
C VAL A 176 10.76 9.09 22.71
N ASP A 177 11.10 10.18 22.07
CA ASP A 177 10.11 11.12 21.55
C ASP A 177 9.84 10.94 20.05
N THR A 178 10.80 10.36 19.32
CA THR A 178 10.71 10.17 17.86
C THR A 178 10.80 8.71 17.45
N ILE A 179 10.31 8.40 16.25
CA ILE A 179 10.45 7.05 15.66
C ILE A 179 11.91 6.78 15.29
N GLU A 180 12.69 7.80 14.97
CA GLU A 180 14.12 7.69 14.68
C GLU A 180 14.88 7.20 15.91
N GLU A 181 14.74 7.88 17.05
CA GLU A 181 15.32 7.46 18.33
C GLU A 181 14.84 6.04 18.73
N LEU A 182 13.56 5.73 18.50
CA LEU A 182 13.01 4.40 18.76
C LEU A 182 13.74 3.34 17.94
N LEU A 183 13.94 3.55 16.65
CA LEU A 183 14.66 2.63 15.78
C LEU A 183 16.11 2.43 16.23
N GLU A 184 16.82 3.50 16.59
CA GLU A 184 18.19 3.44 17.09
C GLU A 184 18.28 2.57 18.34
N GLN A 185 17.41 2.82 19.33
CA GLN A 185 17.41 2.07 20.58
C GLN A 185 17.03 0.60 20.39
N VAL A 186 15.98 0.33 19.61
CA VAL A 186 15.53 -1.02 19.32
C VAL A 186 16.61 -1.82 18.58
N THR A 187 17.25 -1.21 17.58
CA THR A 187 18.32 -1.86 16.82
C THR A 187 19.53 -2.17 17.71
N ALA A 188 19.92 -1.24 18.58
CA ALA A 188 21.02 -1.45 19.54
C ALA A 188 20.72 -2.59 20.52
N ILE A 189 19.51 -2.64 21.07
CA ILE A 189 19.08 -3.71 21.98
C ILE A 189 19.09 -5.06 21.27
N LEU A 190 18.50 -5.14 20.07
CA LEU A 190 18.42 -6.39 19.30
C LEU A 190 19.79 -6.85 18.72
N ALA A 191 20.78 -5.97 18.64
CA ALA A 191 22.14 -6.33 18.26
C ALA A 191 22.97 -6.90 19.43
N SER A 192 22.54 -6.66 20.67
CA SER A 192 23.22 -7.12 21.87
C SER A 192 22.71 -8.46 22.43
N VAL A 193 21.67 -9.01 21.77
CA VAL A 193 21.06 -10.32 22.05
C VAL A 193 21.44 -11.30 20.95
#